data_bc687302e85a105b9a242e0a7d0212d5
#
_entry.id   bc687302e85a105b9a242e0a7d0212d5
#
_cell.length_a   1.000
_cell.length_b   1.000
_cell.length_c   1.000
_cell.angle_alpha   90.00
_cell.angle_beta   90.00
_cell.angle_gamma   90.00
#
_symmetry.space_group_name_H-M   'P 1'
#
loop_
_entity.id
_entity.type
_entity.pdbx_description
1 polymer ?
#
loop_
_entity_poly.entity_id
_entity_poly.type
_entity_poly.pdbx_seq_one_letter_code
_entity_poly.pdbx_strand_id
1 'polypeptide(L)'
;RIIKAALPSKKPVSPKKKIVLLAAFVLGMGIPVGLIYLKDLLKYKIENAEDVEKITDVPILGELPLSKKPEKGSIVVQENQNGMMEEAFRGLRTNMLFMLGASQKVVLFTSTQPGEGKSFIAGNTAVSLAYMGKKVVIVGLDIRKPGLNKVFNLSHRTEGITNYLADPEHTNLFDMIQHSDVSPNLDILPGGPIPPNPTELM
;
A
#
# COMPACT_ATOMS: atom_id res chain seq x y z
N ARG A 1 76.12 34.56 37.09
CA ARG A 1 75.14 33.89 36.15
C ARG A 1 73.99 34.84 36.01
N ILE A 2 73.85 35.51 34.86
CA ILE A 2 72.69 36.38 34.54
C ILE A 2 71.54 35.45 34.11
N ILE A 3 70.53 35.35 34.92
CA ILE A 3 69.28 34.64 34.56
C ILE A 3 68.51 35.60 33.64
N LYS A 4 68.35 35.26 32.37
CA LYS A 4 67.50 36.04 31.45
C LYS A 4 66.08 36.05 31.98
N ALA A 5 65.55 37.25 32.26
CA ALA A 5 64.12 37.41 32.64
C ALA A 5 63.25 36.87 31.50
N ALA A 6 62.22 36.09 31.87
CA ALA A 6 61.22 35.58 30.93
C ALA A 6 60.48 36.76 30.29
N LEU A 7 60.64 36.94 29.00
CA LEU A 7 59.92 37.95 28.24
C LEU A 7 58.54 37.37 27.81
N PRO A 8 57.46 38.04 28.08
CA PRO A 8 56.15 37.58 27.64
C PRO A 8 56.03 37.63 26.12
N SER A 9 55.54 36.59 25.50
CA SER A 9 55.28 36.53 24.07
C SER A 9 54.19 37.56 23.68
N LYS A 10 54.47 38.41 22.70
CA LYS A 10 53.50 39.42 22.19
C LYS A 10 52.33 38.78 21.41
N LYS A 11 52.42 37.50 21.07
CA LYS A 11 51.36 36.77 20.37
C LYS A 11 50.86 35.62 21.23
N PRO A 12 49.56 35.39 21.37
CA PRO A 12 49.03 34.25 22.12
C PRO A 12 49.46 32.96 21.45
N VAL A 13 50.11 32.09 22.21
CA VAL A 13 50.62 30.77 21.76
C VAL A 13 49.46 29.75 21.70
N SER A 14 48.41 29.96 22.48
CA SER A 14 47.25 29.09 22.56
C SER A 14 46.00 29.94 22.96
N PRO A 15 44.79 29.57 22.47
CA PRO A 15 44.44 28.61 21.42
C PRO A 15 44.74 29.16 19.99
N LYS A 16 45.10 28.27 19.06
CA LYS A 16 45.26 28.63 17.64
C LYS A 16 43.86 28.84 17.02
N LYS A 17 43.35 30.07 17.00
CA LYS A 17 42.02 30.43 16.55
C LYS A 17 41.57 29.79 15.24
N LYS A 18 42.49 29.72 14.23
CA LYS A 18 42.21 29.10 12.94
C LYS A 18 41.91 27.60 13.03
N ILE A 19 42.64 26.88 13.90
CA ILE A 19 42.42 25.43 14.09
C ILE A 19 41.12 25.18 14.83
N VAL A 20 40.82 26.00 15.86
CA VAL A 20 39.58 25.91 16.60
C VAL A 20 38.37 26.18 15.70
N LEU A 21 38.42 27.22 14.87
CA LEU A 21 37.38 27.54 13.88
C LEU A 21 37.19 26.41 12.83
N LEU A 22 38.30 25.87 12.32
CA LEU A 22 38.22 24.75 11.39
C LEU A 22 37.61 23.49 12.03
N ALA A 23 38.03 23.18 13.24
CA ALA A 23 37.47 22.05 13.98
C ALA A 23 35.98 22.25 14.27
N ALA A 24 35.56 23.45 14.69
CA ALA A 24 34.16 23.79 14.91
C ALA A 24 33.32 23.67 13.63
N PHE A 25 33.86 24.11 12.48
CA PHE A 25 33.22 23.98 11.17
C PHE A 25 33.05 22.52 10.75
N VAL A 26 34.11 21.71 10.85
CA VAL A 26 34.07 20.28 10.50
C VAL A 26 33.11 19.50 11.40
N LEU A 27 33.13 19.74 12.69
CA LEU A 27 32.20 19.12 13.63
C LEU A 27 30.76 19.61 13.42
N GLY A 28 30.60 20.92 13.21
CA GLY A 28 29.28 21.52 13.00
C GLY A 28 28.58 21.04 11.72
N MET A 29 29.32 20.77 10.64
CA MET A 29 28.73 20.17 9.43
C MET A 29 28.79 18.64 9.43
N GLY A 30 29.83 18.04 9.96
CA GLY A 30 30.04 16.59 9.93
C GLY A 30 29.01 15.82 10.77
N ILE A 31 28.65 16.35 11.94
CA ILE A 31 27.66 15.69 12.81
C ILE A 31 26.26 15.64 12.18
N PRO A 32 25.67 16.74 11.67
CA PRO A 32 24.37 16.69 11.01
C PRO A 32 24.36 15.79 9.77
N VAL A 33 25.37 15.89 8.93
CA VAL A 33 25.50 15.04 7.74
C VAL A 33 25.61 13.55 8.13
N GLY A 34 26.45 13.25 9.12
CA GLY A 34 26.58 11.88 9.66
C GLY A 34 25.28 11.33 10.24
N LEU A 35 24.52 12.16 10.95
CA LEU A 35 23.21 11.76 11.51
C LEU A 35 22.18 11.52 10.42
N ILE A 36 22.13 12.34 9.37
CA ILE A 36 21.25 12.15 8.22
C ILE A 36 21.60 10.84 7.50
N TYR A 37 22.88 10.62 7.23
CA TYR A 37 23.36 9.39 6.60
C TYR A 37 23.06 8.13 7.43
N LEU A 38 23.30 8.20 8.74
CA LEU A 38 22.96 7.11 9.65
C LEU A 38 21.45 6.82 9.67
N LYS A 39 20.64 7.87 9.69
CA LYS A 39 19.18 7.74 9.62
C LYS A 39 18.72 7.10 8.31
N ASP A 40 19.36 7.41 7.21
CA ASP A 40 19.06 6.84 5.89
C ASP A 40 19.47 5.36 5.81
N LEU A 41 20.64 5.00 6.35
CA LEU A 41 21.08 3.60 6.47
C LEU A 41 20.16 2.75 7.35
N LEU A 42 19.50 3.34 8.34
CA LEU A 42 18.57 2.66 9.25
C LEU A 42 17.13 2.62 8.73
N LYS A 43 16.87 3.14 7.53
CA LYS A 43 15.56 3.00 6.88
C LYS A 43 15.33 1.52 6.54
N TYR A 44 14.25 0.98 7.10
CA TYR A 44 13.77 -0.39 6.84
C TYR A 44 12.37 -0.41 6.22
N LYS A 45 11.78 0.76 5.97
CA LYS A 45 10.46 0.89 5.38
C LYS A 45 10.56 1.22 3.90
N ILE A 46 9.74 0.57 3.11
CA ILE A 46 9.53 0.89 1.70
C ILE A 46 8.77 2.23 1.63
N GLU A 47 9.34 3.22 0.96
CA GLU A 47 8.75 4.55 0.77
C GLU A 47 8.34 4.81 -0.68
N ASN A 48 8.99 4.14 -1.64
CA ASN A 48 8.77 4.35 -3.07
C ASN A 48 8.98 3.05 -3.88
N ALA A 49 8.68 3.10 -5.18
CA ALA A 49 8.84 1.98 -6.10
C ALA A 49 10.31 1.51 -6.21
N GLU A 50 11.25 2.44 -6.21
CA GLU A 50 12.68 2.11 -6.32
C GLU A 50 13.17 1.22 -5.17
N ASP A 51 12.59 1.36 -3.98
CA ASP A 51 12.94 0.52 -2.83
C ASP A 51 12.44 -0.92 -3.03
N VAL A 52 11.32 -1.10 -3.73
CA VAL A 52 10.80 -2.42 -4.11
C VAL A 52 11.66 -3.05 -5.19
N GLU A 53 12.03 -2.30 -6.23
CA GLU A 53 12.86 -2.76 -7.34
C GLU A 53 14.25 -3.24 -6.89
N LYS A 54 14.78 -2.68 -5.80
CA LYS A 54 16.04 -3.15 -5.19
C LYS A 54 15.92 -4.52 -4.51
N ILE A 55 14.71 -4.92 -4.14
CA ILE A 55 14.45 -6.13 -3.34
C ILE A 55 13.98 -7.28 -4.23
N THR A 56 13.28 -6.98 -5.32
CA THR A 56 12.64 -8.00 -6.16
C THR A 56 12.60 -7.58 -7.63
N ASP A 57 12.69 -8.57 -8.51
CA ASP A 57 12.53 -8.41 -9.97
C ASP A 57 11.04 -8.51 -10.40
N VAL A 58 10.12 -8.62 -9.45
CA VAL A 58 8.68 -8.67 -9.74
C VAL A 58 8.22 -7.31 -10.26
N PRO A 59 7.55 -7.26 -11.42
CA PRO A 59 7.14 -6.00 -12.01
C PRO A 59 6.11 -5.26 -11.14
N ILE A 60 6.32 -3.96 -10.98
CA ILE A 60 5.40 -3.06 -10.29
C ILE A 60 4.28 -2.69 -11.25
N LEU A 61 3.04 -3.05 -10.93
CA LEU A 61 1.88 -2.74 -11.75
C LEU A 61 1.47 -1.27 -11.68
N GLY A 62 1.71 -0.62 -10.57
CA GLY A 62 1.40 0.78 -10.38
C GLY A 62 1.53 1.24 -8.95
N GLU A 63 1.56 2.54 -8.78
CA GLU A 63 1.59 3.23 -7.50
C GLU A 63 0.26 3.94 -7.28
N LEU A 64 -0.31 3.77 -6.10
CA LEU A 64 -1.55 4.42 -5.72
C LEU A 64 -1.26 5.51 -4.68
N PRO A 65 -1.70 6.74 -4.90
CA PRO A 65 -1.48 7.80 -3.94
C PRO A 65 -2.26 7.55 -2.65
N LEU A 66 -1.65 7.88 -1.52
CA LEU A 66 -2.34 7.78 -0.23
C LEU A 66 -3.42 8.87 -0.13
N SER A 67 -4.67 8.47 -0.04
CA SER A 67 -5.77 9.42 0.23
C SER A 67 -5.74 9.86 1.69
N LYS A 68 -5.60 11.16 1.92
CA LYS A 68 -5.64 11.77 3.28
C LYS A 68 -7.07 11.93 3.83
N LYS A 69 -8.07 11.76 2.99
CA LYS A 69 -9.49 11.84 3.38
C LYS A 69 -10.13 10.48 3.08
N PRO A 70 -10.51 9.70 4.10
CA PRO A 70 -11.45 8.61 3.89
C PRO A 70 -12.80 9.27 3.53
N GLU A 71 -13.06 9.44 2.26
CA GLU A 71 -14.39 9.81 1.79
C GLU A 71 -15.38 8.71 2.19
N LYS A 72 -16.63 9.10 2.45
CA LYS A 72 -17.70 8.14 2.74
C LYS A 72 -17.83 7.18 1.55
N GLY A 73 -17.31 5.97 1.73
CA GLY A 73 -17.29 4.92 0.71
C GLY A 73 -15.85 4.55 0.31
N SER A 74 -15.61 3.25 0.21
CA SER A 74 -14.27 2.76 -0.18
C SER A 74 -14.10 2.70 -1.70
N ILE A 75 -15.15 2.96 -2.50
CA ILE A 75 -15.07 3.08 -3.95
C ILE A 75 -14.76 4.53 -4.30
N VAL A 76 -13.57 4.73 -4.85
CA VAL A 76 -13.05 6.05 -5.29
C VAL A 76 -13.04 6.20 -6.79
N VAL A 77 -13.07 5.09 -7.54
CA VAL A 77 -13.16 5.10 -9.00
C VAL A 77 -14.60 5.41 -9.39
N GLN A 78 -14.78 6.51 -10.12
CA GLN A 78 -16.09 6.94 -10.63
C GLN A 78 -16.07 7.00 -12.15
N GLU A 79 -17.22 6.75 -12.75
CA GLU A 79 -17.38 6.83 -14.20
C GLU A 79 -17.25 8.30 -14.66
N ASN A 80 -16.48 8.53 -15.71
CA ASN A 80 -16.28 9.85 -16.32
C ASN A 80 -15.62 10.93 -15.44
N GLN A 81 -14.92 10.54 -14.37
CA GLN A 81 -14.08 11.44 -13.60
C GLN A 81 -12.59 11.24 -13.93
N ASN A 82 -11.82 12.33 -13.82
CA ASN A 82 -10.39 12.37 -14.10
C ASN A 82 -9.60 12.86 -12.87
N GLY A 83 -9.92 12.34 -11.70
CA GLY A 83 -9.15 12.58 -10.49
C GLY A 83 -7.84 11.79 -10.49
N MET A 84 -6.92 12.19 -9.60
CA MET A 84 -5.62 11.52 -9.46
C MET A 84 -5.77 10.03 -9.14
N MET A 85 -6.76 9.66 -8.33
CA MET A 85 -7.00 8.29 -7.92
C MET A 85 -7.58 7.46 -9.07
N GLU A 86 -8.55 8.02 -9.82
CA GLU A 86 -9.13 7.38 -11.01
C GLU A 86 -8.07 7.12 -12.06
N GLU A 87 -7.16 8.08 -12.28
CA GLU A 87 -6.06 7.92 -13.23
C GLU A 87 -5.08 6.84 -12.79
N ALA A 88 -4.75 6.78 -11.49
CA ALA A 88 -3.89 5.75 -10.95
C ALA A 88 -4.50 4.35 -11.10
N PHE A 89 -5.82 4.18 -10.84
CA PHE A 89 -6.51 2.91 -11.08
C PHE A 89 -6.63 2.57 -12.56
N ARG A 90 -6.76 3.57 -13.44
CA ARG A 90 -6.77 3.36 -14.89
C ARG A 90 -5.41 2.85 -15.38
N GLY A 91 -4.32 3.44 -14.87
CA GLY A 91 -2.96 2.97 -15.12
C GLY A 91 -2.74 1.53 -14.62
N LEU A 92 -3.09 1.25 -13.37
CA LEU A 92 -3.02 -0.08 -12.77
C LEU A 92 -3.77 -1.12 -13.61
N ARG A 93 -5.02 -0.83 -13.99
CA ARG A 93 -5.83 -1.70 -14.86
C ARG A 93 -5.15 -1.95 -16.20
N THR A 94 -4.62 -0.92 -16.82
CA THR A 94 -3.97 -1.02 -18.14
C THR A 94 -2.74 -1.93 -18.05
N ASN A 95 -1.88 -1.71 -17.07
CA ASN A 95 -0.69 -2.51 -16.85
C ASN A 95 -1.05 -3.97 -16.51
N MET A 96 -2.07 -4.17 -15.68
CA MET A 96 -2.58 -5.50 -15.35
C MET A 96 -3.08 -6.24 -16.60
N LEU A 97 -3.90 -5.60 -17.43
CA LEU A 97 -4.42 -6.20 -18.66
C LEU A 97 -3.32 -6.50 -19.68
N PHE A 98 -2.27 -5.69 -19.72
CA PHE A 98 -1.12 -5.93 -20.57
C PHE A 98 -0.32 -7.17 -20.14
N MET A 99 -0.23 -7.41 -18.83
CA MET A 99 0.48 -8.58 -18.29
C MET A 99 -0.35 -9.86 -18.33
N LEU A 100 -1.67 -9.75 -18.30
CA LEU A 100 -2.56 -10.91 -18.42
C LEU A 100 -2.54 -11.42 -19.86
N GLY A 101 -2.27 -12.71 -20.03
CA GLY A 101 -2.46 -13.36 -21.32
C GLY A 101 -3.95 -13.43 -21.71
N ALA A 102 -4.24 -13.58 -22.99
CA ALA A 102 -5.61 -13.57 -23.53
C ALA A 102 -6.55 -14.61 -22.88
N SER A 103 -6.01 -15.71 -22.36
CA SER A 103 -6.74 -16.78 -21.68
C SER A 103 -6.89 -16.57 -20.16
N GLN A 104 -6.11 -15.66 -19.56
CA GLN A 104 -6.12 -15.43 -18.12
C GLN A 104 -7.27 -14.48 -17.74
N LYS A 105 -8.16 -14.99 -16.90
CA LYS A 105 -9.37 -14.26 -16.46
C LYS A 105 -9.46 -14.15 -14.94
N VAL A 106 -8.54 -14.78 -14.21
CA VAL A 106 -8.56 -14.81 -12.75
C VAL A 106 -7.35 -14.06 -12.21
N VAL A 107 -7.61 -13.12 -11.32
CA VAL A 107 -6.58 -12.32 -10.63
C VAL A 107 -6.73 -12.49 -9.13
N LEU A 108 -5.68 -12.89 -8.44
CA LEU A 108 -5.64 -13.01 -7.00
C LEU A 108 -4.97 -11.77 -6.39
N PHE A 109 -5.69 -11.11 -5.48
CA PHE A 109 -5.12 -10.05 -4.65
C PHE A 109 -4.77 -10.60 -3.27
N THR A 110 -3.52 -10.46 -2.89
CA THR A 110 -3.04 -10.86 -1.56
C THR A 110 -2.25 -9.73 -0.90
N SER A 111 -2.02 -9.81 0.40
CA SER A 111 -1.20 -8.88 1.16
C SER A 111 -0.55 -9.58 2.33
N THR A 112 0.59 -9.08 2.79
CA THR A 112 1.37 -9.67 3.87
C THR A 112 0.73 -9.40 5.23
N GLN A 113 0.15 -8.21 5.40
CA GLN A 113 -0.44 -7.78 6.66
C GLN A 113 -1.89 -7.29 6.48
N PRO A 114 -2.72 -7.42 7.52
CA PRO A 114 -4.04 -6.80 7.52
C PRO A 114 -3.94 -5.27 7.46
N GLY A 115 -4.78 -4.65 6.63
CA GLY A 115 -4.84 -3.19 6.54
C GLY A 115 -3.99 -2.54 5.46
N GLU A 116 -3.23 -3.31 4.66
CA GLU A 116 -2.42 -2.80 3.53
C GLU A 116 -3.25 -2.34 2.31
N GLY A 117 -4.57 -2.43 2.38
CA GLY A 117 -5.45 -1.94 1.31
C GLY A 117 -5.87 -2.99 0.28
N LYS A 118 -5.58 -4.29 0.48
CA LYS A 118 -5.94 -5.38 -0.43
C LYS A 118 -7.36 -5.27 -0.99
N SER A 119 -8.36 -5.23 -0.11
CA SER A 119 -9.77 -5.18 -0.52
C SER A 119 -10.15 -3.86 -1.20
N PHE A 120 -9.53 -2.75 -0.80
CA PHE A 120 -9.70 -1.45 -1.42
C PHE A 120 -9.18 -1.47 -2.87
N ILE A 121 -7.97 -1.98 -3.07
CA ILE A 121 -7.34 -2.07 -4.39
C ILE A 121 -8.13 -3.03 -5.28
N ALA A 122 -8.45 -4.23 -4.78
CA ALA A 122 -9.22 -5.22 -5.53
C ALA A 122 -10.59 -4.68 -5.95
N GLY A 123 -11.34 -4.05 -5.03
CA GLY A 123 -12.66 -3.49 -5.30
C GLY A 123 -12.63 -2.37 -6.35
N ASN A 124 -11.73 -1.41 -6.19
CA ASN A 124 -11.61 -0.30 -7.15
C ASN A 124 -11.08 -0.76 -8.52
N THR A 125 -10.20 -1.77 -8.57
CA THR A 125 -9.77 -2.38 -9.83
C THR A 125 -10.93 -3.09 -10.52
N ALA A 126 -11.76 -3.83 -9.78
CA ALA A 126 -12.96 -4.48 -10.32
C ALA A 126 -13.95 -3.45 -10.91
N VAL A 127 -14.20 -2.35 -10.19
CA VAL A 127 -15.02 -1.23 -10.68
C VAL A 127 -14.42 -0.61 -11.94
N SER A 128 -13.11 -0.38 -11.97
CA SER A 128 -12.42 0.17 -13.13
C SER A 128 -12.52 -0.73 -14.37
N LEU A 129 -12.49 -2.05 -14.18
CA LEU A 129 -12.71 -3.03 -15.25
C LEU A 129 -14.16 -3.05 -15.72
N ALA A 130 -15.12 -2.97 -14.79
CA ALA A 130 -16.54 -2.95 -15.11
C ALA A 130 -16.93 -1.71 -15.91
N TYR A 131 -16.39 -0.53 -15.60
CA TYR A 131 -16.58 0.69 -16.37
C TYR A 131 -15.95 0.64 -17.78
N MET A 132 -14.97 -0.26 -17.99
CA MET A 132 -14.44 -0.54 -19.31
C MET A 132 -15.35 -1.49 -20.14
N GLY A 133 -16.49 -1.91 -19.59
CA GLY A 133 -17.44 -2.85 -20.21
C GLY A 133 -17.08 -4.32 -20.04
N LYS A 134 -16.11 -4.66 -19.18
CA LYS A 134 -15.81 -6.05 -18.85
C LYS A 134 -16.81 -6.59 -17.82
N LYS A 135 -17.31 -7.80 -18.02
CA LYS A 135 -18.09 -8.51 -17.01
C LYS A 135 -17.14 -9.02 -15.94
N VAL A 136 -17.32 -8.59 -14.72
CA VAL A 136 -16.42 -8.85 -13.57
C VAL A 136 -17.22 -9.45 -12.43
N VAL A 137 -16.68 -10.48 -11.81
CA VAL A 137 -17.14 -10.93 -10.50
C VAL A 137 -15.98 -10.78 -9.51
N ILE A 138 -16.22 -10.10 -8.41
CA ILE A 138 -15.27 -10.00 -7.31
C ILE A 138 -15.67 -10.95 -6.18
N VAL A 139 -14.71 -11.77 -5.72
CA VAL A 139 -14.94 -12.82 -4.74
C VAL A 139 -14.22 -12.51 -3.44
N GLY A 140 -14.93 -12.49 -2.33
CA GLY A 140 -14.42 -12.25 -0.99
C GLY A 140 -13.92 -13.52 -0.31
N LEU A 141 -12.66 -13.92 -0.57
CA LEU A 141 -12.04 -15.09 0.05
C LEU A 141 -11.40 -14.82 1.43
N ASP A 142 -11.37 -13.57 1.87
CA ASP A 142 -10.92 -13.24 3.23
C ASP A 142 -12.07 -13.46 4.24
N ILE A 143 -12.25 -14.71 4.64
CA ILE A 143 -13.36 -15.11 5.55
C ILE A 143 -13.06 -14.75 7.02
N ARG A 144 -11.82 -14.37 7.35
CA ARG A 144 -11.44 -13.94 8.72
C ARG A 144 -11.77 -12.47 8.96
N LYS A 145 -11.51 -11.63 7.96
CA LYS A 145 -11.76 -10.18 8.03
C LYS A 145 -12.34 -9.69 6.69
N PRO A 146 -13.62 -10.00 6.38
CA PRO A 146 -14.21 -9.74 5.08
C PRO A 146 -14.24 -8.24 4.77
N GLY A 147 -13.23 -7.76 4.06
CA GLY A 147 -13.04 -6.35 3.73
C GLY A 147 -13.96 -5.87 2.61
N LEU A 148 -14.42 -6.74 1.72
CA LEU A 148 -15.30 -6.38 0.61
C LEU A 148 -16.65 -5.79 1.08
N ASN A 149 -17.19 -6.27 2.20
CA ASN A 149 -18.43 -5.74 2.75
C ASN A 149 -18.31 -4.24 3.06
N LYS A 150 -17.15 -3.78 3.54
CA LYS A 150 -16.88 -2.35 3.77
C LYS A 150 -16.70 -1.58 2.46
N VAL A 151 -16.02 -2.19 1.48
CA VAL A 151 -15.73 -1.56 0.18
C VAL A 151 -17.02 -1.27 -0.57
N PHE A 152 -17.94 -2.22 -0.62
CA PHE A 152 -19.21 -2.13 -1.34
C PHE A 152 -20.43 -1.81 -0.45
N ASN A 153 -20.19 -1.44 0.81
CA ASN A 153 -21.25 -1.10 1.77
C ASN A 153 -22.31 -2.21 1.94
N LEU A 154 -21.88 -3.47 1.91
CA LEU A 154 -22.76 -4.61 2.09
C LEU A 154 -23.06 -4.84 3.57
N SER A 155 -24.22 -5.46 3.85
CA SER A 155 -24.58 -5.85 5.21
C SER A 155 -23.62 -6.90 5.76
N HIS A 156 -23.32 -6.84 7.06
CA HIS A 156 -22.53 -7.86 7.76
C HIS A 156 -23.22 -9.24 7.84
N ARG A 157 -24.54 -9.30 7.58
CA ARG A 157 -25.32 -10.54 7.56
C ARG A 157 -25.53 -11.08 6.14
N THR A 158 -24.88 -10.49 5.16
CA THR A 158 -24.95 -10.93 3.78
C THR A 158 -24.41 -12.35 3.66
N GLU A 159 -25.20 -13.25 3.09
CA GLU A 159 -24.74 -14.60 2.74
C GLU A 159 -23.62 -14.54 1.72
N GLY A 160 -22.73 -15.52 1.75
CA GLY A 160 -21.57 -15.55 0.90
C GLY A 160 -20.83 -16.87 0.96
N ILE A 161 -19.57 -16.85 0.58
CA ILE A 161 -18.78 -18.07 0.39
C ILE A 161 -18.69 -18.95 1.64
N THR A 162 -18.71 -18.38 2.85
CA THR A 162 -18.71 -19.16 4.10
C THR A 162 -19.97 -19.99 4.29
N ASN A 163 -21.11 -19.52 3.81
CA ASN A 163 -22.36 -20.29 3.83
C ASN A 163 -22.26 -21.51 2.91
N TYR A 164 -21.73 -21.30 1.70
CA TYR A 164 -21.50 -22.38 0.75
C TYR A 164 -20.49 -23.41 1.28
N LEU A 165 -19.37 -22.95 1.85
CA LEU A 165 -18.35 -23.84 2.41
C LEU A 165 -18.85 -24.65 3.62
N ALA A 166 -19.79 -24.10 4.39
CA ALA A 166 -20.38 -24.78 5.53
C ALA A 166 -21.38 -25.89 5.13
N ASP A 167 -22.09 -25.71 4.02
CA ASP A 167 -23.09 -26.67 3.53
C ASP A 167 -23.16 -26.67 1.99
N PRO A 168 -22.17 -27.29 1.31
CA PRO A 168 -22.08 -27.27 -0.14
C PRO A 168 -23.19 -28.10 -0.83
N GLU A 169 -23.81 -29.08 -0.11
CA GLU A 169 -24.81 -29.96 -0.66
C GLU A 169 -26.21 -29.29 -0.77
N HIS A 170 -26.51 -28.35 0.17
CA HIS A 170 -27.80 -27.70 0.22
C HIS A 170 -27.79 -26.23 -0.16
N THR A 171 -26.62 -25.67 -0.45
CA THR A 171 -26.45 -24.27 -0.86
C THR A 171 -25.96 -24.15 -2.28
N ASN A 172 -26.49 -23.18 -3.01
CA ASN A 172 -26.03 -22.89 -4.37
C ASN A 172 -25.20 -21.59 -4.36
N LEU A 173 -23.95 -21.68 -4.75
CA LEU A 173 -23.02 -20.54 -4.78
C LEU A 173 -23.53 -19.38 -5.65
N PHE A 174 -24.22 -19.69 -6.75
CA PHE A 174 -24.74 -18.65 -7.66
C PHE A 174 -25.83 -17.79 -7.04
N ASP A 175 -26.61 -18.32 -6.11
CA ASP A 175 -27.66 -17.57 -5.42
C ASP A 175 -27.12 -16.53 -4.44
N MET A 176 -25.84 -16.64 -4.09
CA MET A 176 -25.13 -15.71 -3.20
C MET A 176 -24.45 -14.57 -3.95
N ILE A 177 -24.39 -14.64 -5.29
CA ILE A 177 -23.84 -13.58 -6.12
C ILE A 177 -24.83 -12.42 -6.18
N GLN A 178 -24.34 -11.22 -5.86
CA GLN A 178 -25.14 -10.00 -5.85
C GLN A 178 -24.67 -9.06 -6.95
N HIS A 179 -25.60 -8.39 -7.61
CA HIS A 179 -25.28 -7.30 -8.50
C HIS A 179 -24.82 -6.08 -7.71
N SER A 180 -23.79 -5.40 -8.21
CA SER A 180 -23.30 -4.18 -7.60
C SER A 180 -24.15 -2.98 -8.03
N ASP A 181 -24.47 -2.09 -7.07
CA ASP A 181 -25.10 -0.80 -7.37
C ASP A 181 -24.16 0.17 -8.12
N VAL A 182 -22.85 -0.14 -8.18
CA VAL A 182 -21.84 0.72 -8.80
C VAL A 182 -21.81 0.56 -10.32
N SER A 183 -21.99 -0.66 -10.84
CA SER A 183 -21.98 -0.93 -12.30
C SER A 183 -22.74 -2.20 -12.63
N PRO A 184 -23.53 -2.21 -13.71
CA PRO A 184 -24.26 -3.41 -14.16
C PRO A 184 -23.34 -4.54 -14.66
N ASN A 185 -22.06 -4.25 -14.88
CA ASN A 185 -21.06 -5.24 -15.29
C ASN A 185 -20.27 -5.80 -14.11
N LEU A 186 -20.64 -5.49 -12.85
CA LEU A 186 -19.92 -5.92 -11.66
C LEU A 186 -20.84 -6.72 -10.77
N ASP A 187 -20.47 -7.96 -10.52
CA ASP A 187 -21.08 -8.85 -9.56
C ASP A 187 -20.16 -9.06 -8.35
N ILE A 188 -20.75 -9.30 -7.20
CA ILE A 188 -20.03 -9.46 -5.95
C ILE A 188 -20.45 -10.78 -5.31
N LEU A 189 -19.49 -11.64 -5.03
CA LEU A 189 -19.67 -12.79 -4.14
C LEU A 189 -19.02 -12.45 -2.79
N PRO A 190 -19.80 -12.12 -1.76
CA PRO A 190 -19.27 -11.74 -0.46
C PRO A 190 -18.57 -12.89 0.25
N GLY A 191 -17.76 -12.59 1.25
CA GLY A 191 -17.15 -13.60 2.12
C GLY A 191 -18.17 -14.34 3.00
N GLY A 192 -19.32 -13.72 3.26
CA GLY A 192 -20.32 -14.26 4.18
C GLY A 192 -20.05 -13.89 5.65
N PRO A 193 -20.83 -14.42 6.57
CA PRO A 193 -20.63 -14.24 8.01
C PRO A 193 -19.32 -14.88 8.45
N ILE A 194 -18.67 -14.30 9.45
CA ILE A 194 -17.41 -14.83 10.00
C ILE A 194 -17.72 -16.13 10.75
N PRO A 195 -17.17 -17.28 10.32
CA PRO A 195 -17.40 -18.55 10.98
C PRO A 195 -16.63 -18.62 12.32
N PRO A 196 -17.09 -19.45 13.28
CA PRO A 196 -16.38 -19.64 14.55
C PRO A 196 -14.95 -20.16 14.35
N ASN A 197 -14.75 -21.09 13.40
CA ASN A 197 -13.47 -21.71 13.08
C ASN A 197 -13.13 -21.52 11.60
N PRO A 198 -12.59 -20.36 11.17
CA PRO A 198 -12.31 -20.10 9.76
C PRO A 198 -11.32 -21.07 9.13
N THR A 199 -10.46 -21.69 9.95
CA THR A 199 -9.38 -22.58 9.47
C THR A 199 -9.88 -23.98 9.11
N GLU A 200 -11.02 -24.38 9.63
CA GLU A 200 -11.64 -25.70 9.36
C GLU A 200 -12.53 -25.70 8.11
N LEU A 201 -12.89 -24.51 7.62
CA LEU A 201 -13.70 -24.35 6.42
C LEU A 201 -12.90 -24.31 5.11
N MET A 202 -11.57 -24.24 5.18
CA MET A 202 -10.66 -24.25 4.06
C MET A 202 -9.83 -25.54 4.06
#